data_8509b9ce848eb157bebb274985680e2b
#
_entry.id   8509b9ce848eb157bebb274985680e2b
#
_cell.length_a   1.000
_cell.length_b   1.000
_cell.length_c   1.000
_cell.angle_alpha   90.00
_cell.angle_beta   90.00
_cell.angle_gamma   90.00
#
_symmetry.space_group_name_H-M   'P 1'
#
loop_
_entity.id
_entity.type
_entity.pdbx_description
1 polymer ?
#
loop_
_entity_poly.entity_id
_entity_poly.type
_entity_poly.pdbx_seq_one_letter_code
_entity_poly.pdbx_strand_id
1 'polypeptide(L)'
;MITFQEVTLSDQTLAKLIHLSQDWEAEKSCYGYRANGRDDIEGNRIFTAEENGEIIGYLFGHRFKSENMRSIMPEGSDCFEVEELYVIPSRRSTGIGRKLFEVASDAVRSEAEYMVLSTATKNWQAIFHFYLDELGMEFWSARLFKRINSQADRNNEHIRKEEKHAKS
;
A
#
# COMPACT_ATOMS: atom_id res chain seq x y z
N MET A 1 2.17 -17.74 -19.81
CA MET A 1 0.75 -17.38 -19.51
C MET A 1 0.69 -16.97 -18.04
N ILE A 2 0.01 -15.86 -17.72
CA ILE A 2 -0.13 -15.38 -16.34
C ILE A 2 -1.44 -15.92 -15.78
N THR A 3 -1.39 -16.53 -14.59
CA THR A 3 -2.56 -17.05 -13.86
C THR A 3 -2.85 -16.12 -12.67
N PHE A 4 -4.14 -15.81 -12.46
CA PHE A 4 -4.63 -15.01 -11.35
C PHE A 4 -5.56 -15.86 -10.50
N GLN A 5 -5.31 -15.94 -9.19
CA GLN A 5 -6.10 -16.81 -8.31
C GLN A 5 -6.03 -16.36 -6.85
N GLU A 6 -7.06 -16.71 -6.11
CA GLU A 6 -7.00 -16.70 -4.64
C GLU A 6 -6.26 -17.96 -4.17
N VAL A 7 -5.35 -17.79 -3.21
CA VAL A 7 -4.54 -18.89 -2.69
C VAL A 7 -4.66 -19.02 -1.17
N THR A 8 -4.59 -20.25 -0.68
CA THR A 8 -4.44 -20.51 0.75
C THR A 8 -2.97 -20.28 1.15
N LEU A 9 -2.75 -19.61 2.28
CA LEU A 9 -1.41 -19.37 2.80
C LEU A 9 -0.74 -20.70 3.18
N SER A 10 0.30 -21.07 2.44
CA SER A 10 1.25 -22.12 2.75
C SER A 10 2.58 -21.52 3.18
N ASP A 11 3.45 -22.30 3.83
CA ASP A 11 4.80 -21.82 4.17
C ASP A 11 5.59 -21.40 2.93
N GLN A 12 5.39 -22.07 1.79
CA GLN A 12 6.02 -21.69 0.52
C GLN A 12 5.48 -20.36 0.01
N THR A 13 4.16 -20.17 0.00
CA THR A 13 3.54 -18.90 -0.41
C THR A 13 3.98 -17.77 0.51
N LEU A 14 3.95 -18.00 1.82
CA LEU A 14 4.41 -17.02 2.81
C LEU A 14 5.86 -16.57 2.55
N ALA A 15 6.78 -17.52 2.35
CA ALA A 15 8.18 -17.20 2.08
C ALA A 15 8.34 -16.35 0.80
N LYS A 16 7.58 -16.66 -0.26
CA LYS A 16 7.59 -15.86 -1.51
C LYS A 16 7.06 -14.44 -1.28
N LEU A 17 5.94 -14.29 -0.54
CA LEU A 17 5.37 -12.97 -0.26
C LEU A 17 6.29 -12.12 0.62
N ILE A 18 6.92 -12.70 1.65
CA ILE A 18 7.92 -12.02 2.47
C ILE A 18 9.09 -11.54 1.59
N HIS A 19 9.59 -12.39 0.71
CA HIS A 19 10.69 -12.01 -0.19
C HIS A 19 10.29 -10.83 -1.11
N LEU A 20 9.12 -10.87 -1.72
CA LEU A 20 8.61 -9.77 -2.55
C LEU A 20 8.40 -8.48 -1.75
N SER A 21 8.00 -8.58 -0.48
CA SER A 21 7.88 -7.41 0.40
C SER A 21 9.24 -6.81 0.76
N GLN A 22 10.29 -7.63 0.90
CA GLN A 22 11.68 -7.16 1.07
C GLN A 22 12.18 -6.40 -0.18
N ASP A 23 11.86 -6.91 -1.37
CA ASP A 23 12.16 -6.20 -2.63
C ASP A 23 11.44 -4.85 -2.67
N TRP A 24 10.17 -4.80 -2.25
CA TRP A 24 9.41 -3.54 -2.17
C TRP A 24 10.01 -2.56 -1.16
N GLU A 25 10.40 -3.02 0.02
CA GLU A 25 11.10 -2.19 1.00
C GLU A 25 12.39 -1.59 0.43
N ALA A 26 13.17 -2.39 -0.31
CA ALA A 26 14.41 -1.96 -0.95
C ALA A 26 14.20 -0.87 -2.02
N GLU A 27 13.03 -0.82 -2.66
CA GLU A 27 12.68 0.24 -3.61
C GLU A 27 12.54 1.62 -2.96
N LYS A 28 12.24 1.70 -1.66
CA LYS A 28 12.00 2.94 -0.90
C LYS A 28 10.93 3.84 -1.55
N SER A 29 9.96 3.23 -2.22
CA SER A 29 8.90 3.90 -2.97
C SER A 29 7.74 4.40 -2.10
N CYS A 30 7.64 3.95 -0.85
CA CYS A 30 6.63 4.34 0.11
C CYS A 30 7.25 4.92 1.39
N TYR A 31 6.50 5.80 2.07
CA TYR A 31 6.88 6.33 3.38
C TYR A 31 6.56 5.30 4.47
N GLY A 32 7.56 4.98 5.30
CA GLY A 32 7.38 4.12 6.47
C GLY A 32 7.12 2.64 6.16
N TYR A 33 7.19 2.21 4.90
CA TYR A 33 7.04 0.82 4.54
C TYR A 33 8.21 -0.02 5.08
N ARG A 34 7.89 -1.17 5.64
CA ARG A 34 8.82 -2.21 6.08
C ARG A 34 8.37 -3.54 5.48
N ALA A 35 9.31 -4.44 5.26
CA ALA A 35 8.99 -5.78 4.79
C ALA A 35 8.09 -6.53 5.79
N ASN A 36 7.19 -7.35 5.25
CA ASN A 36 6.23 -8.12 6.03
C ASN A 36 6.88 -9.30 6.75
N GLY A 37 6.38 -9.58 7.95
CA GLY A 37 6.54 -10.86 8.60
C GLY A 37 5.30 -11.76 8.42
N ARG A 38 5.31 -12.93 9.09
CA ARG A 38 4.15 -13.84 9.11
C ARG A 38 2.87 -13.14 9.61
N ASP A 39 2.99 -12.41 10.72
CA ASP A 39 1.86 -11.78 11.41
C ASP A 39 1.18 -10.68 10.57
N ASP A 40 1.91 -10.08 9.62
CA ASP A 40 1.37 -9.07 8.72
C ASP A 40 0.52 -9.70 7.57
N ILE A 41 0.79 -10.97 7.23
CA ILE A 41 0.16 -11.67 6.09
C ILE A 41 -0.91 -12.66 6.57
N GLU A 42 -0.69 -13.33 7.71
CA GLU A 42 -1.58 -14.36 8.23
C GLU A 42 -2.96 -13.77 8.57
N GLY A 43 -4.03 -14.50 8.25
CA GLY A 43 -5.41 -14.04 8.45
C GLY A 43 -5.99 -13.24 7.29
N ASN A 44 -5.17 -12.80 6.34
CA ASN A 44 -5.65 -12.13 5.14
C ASN A 44 -6.09 -13.13 4.06
N ARG A 45 -7.00 -12.68 3.19
CA ARG A 45 -7.25 -13.33 1.90
C ARG A 45 -6.15 -12.90 0.94
N ILE A 46 -5.61 -13.85 0.19
CA ILE A 46 -4.40 -13.64 -0.64
C ILE A 46 -4.73 -13.97 -2.08
N PHE A 47 -4.43 -13.04 -2.97
CA PHE A 47 -4.59 -13.17 -4.41
C PHE A 47 -3.22 -13.02 -5.07
N THR A 48 -2.86 -13.94 -5.96
CA THR A 48 -1.58 -13.95 -6.66
C THR A 48 -1.72 -13.82 -8.16
N ALA A 49 -0.73 -13.19 -8.78
CA ALA A 49 -0.46 -13.28 -10.20
C ALA A 49 0.81 -14.10 -10.38
N GLU A 50 0.70 -15.23 -11.09
CA GLU A 50 1.80 -16.19 -11.28
C GLU A 50 2.16 -16.35 -12.75
N GLU A 51 3.46 -16.34 -13.04
CA GLU A 51 4.01 -16.63 -14.36
C GLU A 51 5.11 -17.66 -14.24
N ASN A 52 5.00 -18.78 -14.96
CA ASN A 52 5.96 -19.89 -14.93
C ASN A 52 6.26 -20.46 -13.54
N GLY A 53 5.26 -20.45 -12.64
CA GLY A 53 5.38 -20.93 -11.26
C GLY A 53 5.96 -19.93 -10.26
N GLU A 54 6.25 -18.70 -10.72
CA GLU A 54 6.73 -17.62 -9.85
C GLU A 54 5.64 -16.56 -9.63
N ILE A 55 5.50 -16.09 -8.39
CA ILE A 55 4.60 -14.98 -8.04
C ILE A 55 5.24 -13.68 -8.52
N ILE A 56 4.58 -13.00 -9.46
CA ILE A 56 5.02 -11.72 -10.03
C ILE A 56 4.23 -10.52 -9.52
N GLY A 57 3.19 -10.78 -8.73
CA GLY A 57 2.40 -9.78 -8.04
C GLY A 57 1.42 -10.42 -7.09
N TYR A 58 1.00 -9.66 -6.09
CA TYR A 58 0.01 -10.11 -5.10
C TYR A 58 -0.86 -8.95 -4.64
N LEU A 59 -2.03 -9.31 -4.14
CA LEU A 59 -2.90 -8.47 -3.34
C LEU A 59 -3.32 -9.28 -2.12
N PHE A 60 -3.28 -8.69 -0.94
CA PHE A 60 -3.92 -9.29 0.22
C PHE A 60 -4.68 -8.25 1.04
N GLY A 61 -5.63 -8.74 1.81
CA GLY A 61 -6.48 -7.91 2.63
C GLY A 61 -7.48 -8.72 3.44
N HIS A 62 -8.29 -8.03 4.23
CA HIS A 62 -9.22 -8.66 5.14
C HIS A 62 -10.57 -7.94 5.19
N ARG A 63 -11.57 -8.62 5.73
CA ARG A 63 -12.91 -8.07 5.96
C ARG A 63 -12.97 -7.35 7.30
N PHE A 64 -13.72 -6.26 7.34
CA PHE A 64 -14.05 -5.55 8.56
C PHE A 64 -15.42 -4.88 8.47
N LYS A 65 -15.96 -4.42 9.61
CA LYS A 65 -17.14 -3.57 9.65
C LYS A 65 -16.72 -2.12 9.77
N SER A 66 -17.33 -1.24 8.97
CA SER A 66 -17.00 0.19 9.00
C SER A 66 -17.29 0.82 10.36
N GLU A 67 -16.32 1.54 10.91
CA GLU A 67 -16.42 2.32 12.13
C GLU A 67 -15.91 3.74 11.88
N ASN A 68 -16.70 4.74 12.29
CA ASN A 68 -16.35 6.16 12.14
C ASN A 68 -16.12 6.62 10.67
N MET A 69 -16.72 5.92 9.71
CA MET A 69 -16.64 6.20 8.26
C MET A 69 -17.92 6.82 7.68
N ARG A 70 -18.78 7.39 8.52
CA ARG A 70 -20.13 7.90 8.13
C ARG A 70 -20.15 8.96 7.04
N SER A 71 -19.01 9.59 6.77
CA SER A 71 -18.87 10.55 5.67
C SER A 71 -18.92 9.91 4.27
N ILE A 72 -18.70 8.60 4.18
CA ILE A 72 -18.63 7.86 2.92
C ILE A 72 -19.54 6.63 2.87
N MET A 73 -19.84 6.01 4.02
CA MET A 73 -20.66 4.81 4.08
C MET A 73 -21.41 4.71 5.42
N PRO A 74 -22.54 3.99 5.49
CA PRO A 74 -23.24 3.73 6.73
C PRO A 74 -22.33 3.01 7.75
N GLU A 75 -22.55 3.29 9.04
CA GLU A 75 -21.87 2.60 10.13
C GLU A 75 -22.20 1.09 10.11
N GLY A 76 -21.18 0.25 10.28
CA GLY A 76 -21.34 -1.20 10.28
C GLY A 76 -21.44 -1.84 8.88
N SER A 77 -21.21 -1.07 7.79
CA SER A 77 -21.13 -1.63 6.45
C SER A 77 -20.04 -2.69 6.34
N ASP A 78 -20.30 -3.72 5.53
CA ASP A 78 -19.30 -4.76 5.24
C ASP A 78 -18.26 -4.21 4.27
N CYS A 79 -17.01 -4.21 4.71
CA CYS A 79 -15.88 -3.69 3.96
C CYS A 79 -14.79 -4.76 3.77
N PHE A 80 -14.03 -4.60 2.68
CA PHE A 80 -12.77 -5.31 2.46
C PHE A 80 -11.65 -4.28 2.38
N GLU A 81 -10.68 -4.35 3.29
CA GLU A 81 -9.49 -3.52 3.25
C GLU A 81 -8.39 -4.21 2.46
N VAL A 82 -7.91 -3.54 1.42
CA VAL A 82 -6.70 -3.95 0.69
C VAL A 82 -5.51 -3.42 1.47
N GLU A 83 -4.81 -4.31 2.16
CA GLU A 83 -3.61 -3.99 2.92
C GLU A 83 -2.43 -3.72 1.99
N GLU A 84 -2.26 -4.58 1.00
CA GLU A 84 -1.19 -4.45 0.02
C GLU A 84 -1.62 -4.88 -1.39
N LEU A 85 -1.13 -4.15 -2.37
CA LEU A 85 -1.12 -4.51 -3.79
C LEU A 85 0.28 -4.24 -4.34
N TYR A 86 0.99 -5.28 -4.69
CA TYR A 86 2.34 -5.21 -5.23
C TYR A 86 2.48 -5.96 -6.55
N VAL A 87 3.23 -5.38 -7.47
CA VAL A 87 3.66 -6.01 -8.72
C VAL A 87 5.15 -5.73 -8.88
N ILE A 88 5.93 -6.77 -9.22
CA ILE A 88 7.37 -6.61 -9.44
C ILE A 88 7.65 -5.54 -10.50
N PRO A 89 8.73 -4.72 -10.36
CA PRO A 89 9.00 -3.58 -11.22
C PRO A 89 8.99 -3.90 -12.73
N SER A 90 9.55 -5.05 -13.12
CA SER A 90 9.62 -5.48 -14.52
C SER A 90 8.27 -5.84 -15.15
N ARG A 91 7.21 -5.94 -14.36
CA ARG A 91 5.85 -6.30 -14.81
C ARG A 91 4.81 -5.21 -14.54
N ARG A 92 5.22 -4.04 -14.04
CA ARG A 92 4.31 -2.88 -13.85
C ARG A 92 3.85 -2.33 -15.20
N SER A 93 2.71 -1.63 -15.18
CA SER A 93 2.09 -1.05 -16.38
C SER A 93 1.72 -2.06 -17.48
N THR A 94 1.54 -3.33 -17.13
CA THR A 94 1.09 -4.40 -18.02
C THR A 94 -0.33 -4.91 -17.70
N GLY A 95 -1.07 -4.21 -16.82
CA GLY A 95 -2.43 -4.57 -16.41
C GLY A 95 -2.52 -5.60 -15.28
N ILE A 96 -1.39 -6.10 -14.76
CA ILE A 96 -1.39 -7.13 -13.69
C ILE A 96 -2.03 -6.61 -12.41
N GLY A 97 -1.70 -5.39 -11.97
CA GLY A 97 -2.29 -4.79 -10.77
C GLY A 97 -3.80 -4.63 -10.89
N ARG A 98 -4.29 -4.17 -12.05
CA ARG A 98 -5.72 -4.08 -12.35
C ARG A 98 -6.38 -5.45 -12.24
N LYS A 99 -5.79 -6.47 -12.87
CA LYS A 99 -6.37 -7.82 -12.87
C LYS A 99 -6.39 -8.46 -11.48
N LEU A 100 -5.37 -8.24 -10.65
CA LEU A 100 -5.36 -8.66 -9.25
C LEU A 100 -6.51 -7.99 -8.46
N PHE A 101 -6.70 -6.68 -8.63
CA PHE A 101 -7.77 -5.95 -7.98
C PHE A 101 -9.15 -6.44 -8.43
N GLU A 102 -9.36 -6.66 -9.73
CA GLU A 102 -10.60 -7.22 -10.27
C GLU A 102 -10.91 -8.61 -9.69
N VAL A 103 -9.93 -9.51 -9.67
CA VAL A 103 -10.10 -10.87 -9.11
C VAL A 103 -10.43 -10.81 -7.62
N ALA A 104 -9.75 -9.96 -6.85
CA ALA A 104 -10.07 -9.76 -5.45
C ALA A 104 -11.48 -9.18 -5.26
N SER A 105 -11.84 -8.13 -6.01
CA SER A 105 -13.16 -7.52 -5.98
C SER A 105 -14.27 -8.53 -6.29
N ASP A 106 -14.11 -9.34 -7.32
CA ASP A 106 -15.08 -10.37 -7.69
C ASP A 106 -15.23 -11.44 -6.61
N ALA A 107 -14.12 -11.84 -5.99
CA ALA A 107 -14.10 -12.86 -4.93
C ALA A 107 -14.79 -12.38 -3.64
N VAL A 108 -14.73 -11.08 -3.32
CA VAL A 108 -15.34 -10.53 -2.09
C VAL A 108 -16.72 -9.92 -2.31
N ARG A 109 -17.20 -9.81 -3.54
CA ARG A 109 -18.44 -9.11 -3.93
C ARG A 109 -19.68 -9.53 -3.16
N SER A 110 -19.79 -10.81 -2.78
CA SER A 110 -20.94 -11.31 -2.00
C SER A 110 -20.80 -11.07 -0.50
N GLU A 111 -19.66 -10.57 -0.04
CA GLU A 111 -19.28 -10.49 1.37
C GLU A 111 -18.95 -9.05 1.82
N ALA A 112 -18.70 -8.15 0.89
CA ALA A 112 -18.36 -6.76 1.16
C ALA A 112 -19.07 -5.81 0.17
N GLU A 113 -19.59 -4.71 0.69
CA GLU A 113 -20.19 -3.63 -0.11
C GLU A 113 -19.14 -2.64 -0.61
N TYR A 114 -18.06 -2.48 0.14
CA TYR A 114 -17.00 -1.50 -0.12
C TYR A 114 -15.63 -2.15 -0.11
N MET A 115 -14.77 -1.74 -1.04
CA MET A 115 -13.33 -1.97 -0.94
C MET A 115 -12.66 -0.66 -0.57
N VAL A 116 -11.79 -0.70 0.43
CA VAL A 116 -11.04 0.48 0.92
C VAL A 116 -9.56 0.18 0.93
N LEU A 117 -8.75 1.22 0.82
CA LEU A 117 -7.30 1.13 0.96
C LEU A 117 -6.71 2.47 1.38
N SER A 118 -5.52 2.41 1.94
CA SER A 118 -4.67 3.57 2.22
C SER A 118 -3.36 3.45 1.47
N THR A 119 -2.78 4.57 1.06
CA THR A 119 -1.47 4.57 0.38
C THR A 119 -0.55 5.65 0.95
N ALA A 120 0.71 5.30 1.16
CA ALA A 120 1.79 6.20 1.58
C ALA A 120 2.86 6.34 0.49
N THR A 121 2.47 6.15 -0.77
CA THR A 121 3.39 6.20 -1.91
C THR A 121 4.04 7.57 -2.10
N LYS A 122 5.30 7.57 -2.54
CA LYS A 122 6.00 8.78 -2.99
C LYS A 122 5.62 9.17 -4.42
N ASN A 123 5.14 8.22 -5.23
CA ASN A 123 4.64 8.44 -6.59
C ASN A 123 3.11 8.53 -6.61
N TRP A 124 2.56 9.51 -5.90
CA TRP A 124 1.12 9.66 -5.74
C TRP A 124 0.37 9.90 -7.07
N GLN A 125 0.98 10.57 -8.06
CA GLN A 125 0.35 10.82 -9.36
C GLN A 125 0.04 9.51 -10.10
N ALA A 126 1.01 8.61 -10.20
CA ALA A 126 0.81 7.32 -10.85
C ALA A 126 -0.20 6.44 -10.09
N ILE A 127 -0.16 6.48 -8.75
CA ILE A 127 -1.07 5.70 -7.91
C ILE A 127 -2.50 6.26 -7.97
N PHE A 128 -2.68 7.58 -7.97
CA PHE A 128 -4.03 8.16 -8.13
C PHE A 128 -4.59 7.88 -9.52
N HIS A 129 -3.77 8.01 -10.59
CA HIS A 129 -4.20 7.58 -11.91
C HIS A 129 -4.68 6.12 -11.93
N PHE A 130 -3.92 5.21 -11.31
CA PHE A 130 -4.28 3.80 -11.25
C PHE A 130 -5.58 3.57 -10.47
N TYR A 131 -5.70 4.08 -9.24
CA TYR A 131 -6.89 3.82 -8.42
C TYR A 131 -8.11 4.61 -8.85
N LEU A 132 -7.99 5.88 -9.20
CA LEU A 132 -9.14 6.72 -9.54
C LEU A 132 -9.55 6.54 -11.00
N ASP A 133 -8.61 6.67 -11.95
CA ASP A 133 -8.95 6.67 -13.38
C ASP A 133 -9.10 5.25 -13.94
N GLU A 134 -8.22 4.31 -13.53
CA GLU A 134 -8.26 2.96 -14.08
C GLU A 134 -9.19 2.01 -13.32
N LEU A 135 -9.25 2.09 -11.98
CA LEU A 135 -10.08 1.21 -11.15
C LEU A 135 -11.42 1.85 -10.74
N GLY A 136 -11.60 3.16 -10.98
CA GLY A 136 -12.85 3.87 -10.67
C GLY A 136 -13.12 4.02 -9.17
N MET A 137 -12.08 4.02 -8.33
CA MET A 137 -12.23 4.30 -6.91
C MET A 137 -12.47 5.80 -6.68
N GLU A 138 -13.13 6.13 -5.59
CA GLU A 138 -13.34 7.51 -5.17
C GLU A 138 -12.30 7.95 -4.15
N PHE A 139 -11.88 9.21 -4.24
CA PHE A 139 -10.93 9.80 -3.29
C PHE A 139 -11.63 10.22 -2.00
N TRP A 140 -11.16 9.72 -0.89
CA TRP A 140 -11.73 10.06 0.43
C TRP A 140 -10.93 11.13 1.18
N SER A 141 -9.62 10.91 1.42
CA SER A 141 -8.82 11.83 2.23
C SER A 141 -7.33 11.76 1.90
N ALA A 142 -6.60 12.81 2.25
CA ALA A 142 -5.14 12.82 2.17
C ALA A 142 -4.52 13.50 3.40
N ARG A 143 -3.30 13.09 3.75
CA ARG A 143 -2.43 13.79 4.70
C ARG A 143 -1.22 14.32 3.96
N LEU A 144 -0.94 15.61 4.10
CA LEU A 144 0.18 16.28 3.46
C LEU A 144 1.12 16.81 4.53
N PHE A 145 2.42 16.83 4.26
CA PHE A 145 3.40 17.40 5.16
C PHE A 145 4.42 18.25 4.40
N LYS A 146 4.96 19.24 5.10
CA LYS A 146 6.07 20.06 4.64
C LYS A 146 7.01 20.30 5.80
N ARG A 147 8.30 20.04 5.61
CA ARG A 147 9.32 20.45 6.58
C ARG A 147 9.50 21.96 6.47
N ILE A 148 9.26 22.69 7.55
CA ILE A 148 9.40 24.16 7.61
C ILE A 148 10.73 24.61 8.26
N ASN A 149 11.41 23.72 9.00
CA ASN A 149 12.73 23.96 9.59
C ASN A 149 13.73 22.93 9.05
N SER A 150 14.76 23.39 8.34
CA SER A 150 15.88 22.53 7.95
C SER A 150 16.90 22.45 9.09
N GLN A 151 17.68 21.37 9.17
CA GLN A 151 18.78 21.26 10.13
C GLN A 151 19.86 22.32 9.89
N ALA A 152 20.01 22.81 8.67
CA ALA A 152 20.89 23.91 8.29
C ALA A 152 20.48 25.24 8.95
N ASP A 153 19.16 25.49 9.08
CA ASP A 153 18.66 26.70 9.72
C ASP A 153 18.95 26.72 11.22
N ARG A 154 18.86 25.56 11.90
CA ARG A 154 19.21 25.42 13.33
C ARG A 154 20.71 25.63 13.59
N ASN A 155 21.56 25.12 12.73
CA ASN A 155 23.02 25.31 12.84
C ASN A 155 23.40 26.80 12.63
N ASN A 156 22.77 27.47 11.67
CA ASN A 156 22.99 28.91 11.44
C ASN A 156 22.47 29.79 12.58
N GLU A 157 21.35 29.43 13.22
CA GLU A 157 20.88 30.14 14.41
C GLU A 157 21.78 29.93 15.63
N HIS A 158 22.36 28.72 15.78
CA HIS A 158 23.29 28.43 16.86
C HIS A 158 24.59 29.22 16.71
N ILE A 159 25.15 29.24 15.52
CA ILE A 159 26.35 30.01 15.20
C ILE A 159 26.12 31.50 15.41
N ARG A 160 24.97 32.04 14.97
CA ARG A 160 24.63 33.48 15.19
C ARG A 160 24.44 33.85 16.65
N LYS A 161 23.97 32.91 17.51
CA LYS A 161 23.84 33.13 18.95
C LYS A 161 25.21 33.10 19.63
N GLU A 162 26.10 32.21 19.25
CA GLU A 162 27.48 32.14 19.79
C GLU A 162 28.30 33.38 19.41
N GLU A 163 28.20 33.86 18.15
CA GLU A 163 28.87 35.09 17.72
C GLU A 163 28.36 36.35 18.44
N LYS A 164 27.09 36.40 18.82
CA LYS A 164 26.54 37.50 19.62
C LYS A 164 27.04 37.47 21.07
N HIS A 165 27.22 36.31 21.67
CA HIS A 165 27.73 36.17 23.06
C HIS A 165 29.25 36.42 23.15
N ALA A 166 29.99 36.17 22.05
CA ALA A 166 31.44 36.41 22.02
C ALA A 166 31.81 37.92 21.85
N LYS A 167 30.83 38.77 21.49
CA LYS A 167 31.03 40.20 21.28
C LYS A 167 30.46 41.08 22.40
N SER A 168 29.97 40.46 23.47
CA SER A 168 29.51 41.13 24.70
C SER A 168 30.50 40.92 25.83
#